data_e926a0107bf6b073bd2dc24df9e4c6e6
#
_entry.id   e926a0107bf6b073bd2dc24df9e4c6e6
#
_cell.length_a   1.000
_cell.length_b   1.000
_cell.length_c   1.000
_cell.angle_alpha   90.00
_cell.angle_beta   90.00
_cell.angle_gamma   90.00
#
_symmetry.space_group_name_H-M   'P 1'
#
loop_
_entity.id
_entity.type
_entity.pdbx_description
1 polymer ?
#
loop_
_entity_poly.entity_id
_entity_poly.type
_entity_poly.pdbx_seq_one_letter_code
_entity_poly.pdbx_strand_id
1 'polypeptide(L)'
;NWKELGGPDAEVKVFRLEDITSYFSEEELGAEYEKAPRCIGEIVAGNPGIIAFVPSKFIEKDFPGHLLKDESISFDEVFAGKEWFPTATPAPQFGFLPLITGTLWVSFFAILFALPFGLSVAVYMSEVADHRTRSFLKPVIELLSGIPSVVYGFFGLIVIVPLIQKVFNLPVGETGLAGSIVLAIMALPTIITVSEDAMRNCPRAMREASLALGATRWQTIYKVVIPFSISGITS
;
A
#
# COMPACT_ATOMS: atom_id res chain seq x y z
N ASN A 1 -9.81 -17.69 -28.96
CA ASN A 1 -10.67 -17.91 -30.11
C ASN A 1 -12.10 -17.55 -29.74
N TRP A 2 -12.84 -16.86 -30.60
CA TRP A 2 -14.21 -16.39 -30.37
C TRP A 2 -15.18 -17.53 -30.05
N LYS A 3 -14.89 -18.72 -30.55
CA LYS A 3 -15.64 -19.94 -30.32
C LYS A 3 -15.67 -20.38 -28.83
N GLU A 4 -14.64 -20.05 -28.06
CA GLU A 4 -14.55 -20.34 -26.61
C GLU A 4 -15.50 -19.44 -25.80
N LEU A 5 -15.86 -18.29 -26.37
CA LEU A 5 -16.82 -17.33 -25.82
C LEU A 5 -18.24 -17.49 -26.37
N GLY A 6 -18.50 -18.56 -27.14
CA GLY A 6 -19.80 -18.84 -27.75
C GLY A 6 -20.10 -18.08 -29.05
N GLY A 7 -19.10 -17.45 -29.63
CA GLY A 7 -19.19 -16.72 -30.89
C GLY A 7 -18.83 -17.54 -32.14
N PRO A 8 -18.82 -16.94 -33.34
CA PRO A 8 -18.42 -17.58 -34.58
C PRO A 8 -16.94 -17.99 -34.58
N ASP A 9 -16.55 -18.90 -35.44
CA ASP A 9 -15.16 -19.36 -35.58
C ASP A 9 -14.32 -18.29 -36.32
N ALA A 10 -14.01 -17.22 -35.62
CA ALA A 10 -13.27 -16.09 -36.13
C ALA A 10 -12.15 -15.70 -35.11
N GLU A 11 -11.09 -15.07 -35.61
CA GLU A 11 -10.05 -14.50 -34.79
C GLU A 11 -10.59 -13.29 -34.04
N VAL A 12 -10.39 -13.24 -32.73
CA VAL A 12 -10.84 -12.10 -31.92
C VAL A 12 -9.97 -10.89 -32.20
N LYS A 13 -10.60 -9.83 -32.70
CA LYS A 13 -9.97 -8.51 -32.91
C LYS A 13 -10.51 -7.55 -31.86
N VAL A 14 -9.63 -6.86 -31.19
CA VAL A 14 -10.01 -5.83 -30.20
C VAL A 14 -10.01 -4.47 -30.90
N PHE A 15 -11.12 -3.74 -30.77
CA PHE A 15 -11.25 -2.37 -31.21
C PHE A 15 -11.44 -1.44 -30.01
N ARG A 16 -10.69 -0.35 -29.96
CA ARG A 16 -10.84 0.72 -28.98
C ARG A 16 -11.22 2.02 -29.69
N LEU A 17 -11.81 2.94 -28.91
CA LEU A 17 -12.15 4.25 -29.45
C LEU A 17 -10.93 5.00 -30.03
N GLU A 18 -9.76 4.79 -29.47
CA GLU A 18 -8.49 5.37 -29.92
C GLU A 18 -8.09 4.87 -31.34
N ASP A 19 -8.52 3.67 -31.69
CA ASP A 19 -8.21 3.05 -32.99
C ASP A 19 -9.14 3.55 -34.12
N ILE A 20 -10.17 4.36 -33.80
CA ILE A 20 -11.18 4.80 -34.76
C ILE A 20 -10.58 5.59 -35.92
N THR A 21 -9.53 6.37 -35.67
CA THR A 21 -8.81 7.15 -36.67
C THR A 21 -8.01 6.30 -37.65
N SER A 22 -7.79 5.01 -37.33
CA SER A 22 -7.17 4.04 -38.25
C SER A 22 -8.16 3.46 -39.26
N TYR A 23 -9.46 3.59 -38.98
CA TYR A 23 -10.54 3.07 -39.83
C TYR A 23 -11.27 4.17 -40.59
N PHE A 24 -11.37 5.38 -40.02
CA PHE A 24 -12.10 6.52 -40.61
C PHE A 24 -11.25 7.79 -40.54
N SER A 25 -11.43 8.65 -41.56
CA SER A 25 -10.81 9.98 -41.60
C SER A 25 -11.50 10.95 -40.62
N GLU A 26 -10.81 12.02 -40.24
CA GLU A 26 -11.38 13.06 -39.37
C GLU A 26 -12.62 13.73 -39.96
N GLU A 27 -12.69 13.81 -41.29
CA GLU A 27 -13.86 14.36 -42.02
C GLU A 27 -15.09 13.45 -41.89
N GLU A 28 -14.91 12.13 -41.89
CA GLU A 28 -15.97 11.14 -41.72
C GLU A 28 -16.48 11.08 -40.28
N LEU A 29 -15.62 11.31 -39.30
CA LEU A 29 -15.97 11.33 -37.88
C LEU A 29 -16.75 12.60 -37.47
N GLY A 30 -16.57 13.70 -38.18
CA GLY A 30 -17.19 14.99 -37.89
C GLY A 30 -16.54 15.75 -36.74
N ALA A 31 -16.97 17.00 -36.52
CA ALA A 31 -16.48 17.80 -35.45
C ALA A 31 -16.83 17.13 -34.10
N GLU A 32 -15.83 17.02 -33.19
CA GLU A 32 -16.00 16.40 -31.87
C GLU A 32 -16.54 14.94 -31.87
N TYR A 33 -16.29 14.16 -32.91
CA TYR A 33 -16.74 12.76 -33.00
C TYR A 33 -18.27 12.58 -33.01
N GLU A 34 -19.05 13.54 -33.54
CA GLU A 34 -20.51 13.46 -33.60
C GLU A 34 -21.03 12.23 -34.35
N LYS A 35 -20.30 11.79 -35.38
CA LYS A 35 -20.68 10.62 -36.20
C LYS A 35 -20.04 9.31 -35.73
N ALA A 36 -19.24 9.35 -34.68
CA ALA A 36 -18.55 8.16 -34.15
C ALA A 36 -19.50 7.00 -33.80
N PRO A 37 -20.72 7.20 -33.23
CA PRO A 37 -21.64 6.09 -32.96
C PRO A 37 -21.98 5.27 -34.23
N ARG A 38 -22.24 5.93 -35.32
CA ARG A 38 -22.53 5.29 -36.59
C ARG A 38 -21.31 4.55 -37.16
N CYS A 39 -20.15 5.19 -37.17
CA CYS A 39 -18.91 4.60 -37.63
C CYS A 39 -18.52 3.35 -36.84
N ILE A 40 -18.69 3.38 -35.51
CA ILE A 40 -18.45 2.23 -34.62
C ILE A 40 -19.45 1.10 -34.95
N GLY A 41 -20.71 1.44 -35.18
CA GLY A 41 -21.74 0.48 -35.62
C GLY A 41 -21.37 -0.21 -36.95
N GLU A 42 -20.85 0.51 -37.92
CA GLU A 42 -20.39 -0.03 -39.21
C GLU A 42 -19.18 -0.99 -39.03
N ILE A 43 -18.20 -0.64 -38.14
CA ILE A 43 -17.07 -1.53 -37.83
C ILE A 43 -17.56 -2.83 -37.24
N VAL A 44 -18.46 -2.76 -36.24
CA VAL A 44 -18.98 -3.95 -35.53
C VAL A 44 -19.84 -4.81 -36.45
N ALA A 45 -20.68 -4.21 -37.25
CA ALA A 45 -21.51 -4.94 -38.24
C ALA A 45 -20.69 -5.64 -39.34
N GLY A 46 -19.59 -5.01 -39.75
CA GLY A 46 -18.72 -5.55 -40.82
C GLY A 46 -17.72 -6.63 -40.31
N ASN A 47 -17.53 -6.79 -39.00
CA ASN A 47 -16.52 -7.69 -38.45
C ASN A 47 -17.08 -8.59 -37.35
N PRO A 48 -17.57 -9.79 -37.64
CA PRO A 48 -18.23 -10.67 -36.67
C PRO A 48 -17.32 -11.19 -35.55
N GLY A 49 -16.01 -11.01 -35.66
CA GLY A 49 -15.02 -11.38 -34.61
C GLY A 49 -14.48 -10.19 -33.81
N ILE A 50 -15.08 -9.01 -33.94
CA ILE A 50 -14.57 -7.81 -33.26
C ILE A 50 -15.21 -7.65 -31.85
N ILE A 51 -14.39 -7.32 -30.87
CA ILE A 51 -14.82 -6.88 -29.54
C ILE A 51 -14.50 -5.39 -29.42
N ALA A 52 -15.53 -4.55 -29.31
CA ALA A 52 -15.38 -3.11 -29.24
C ALA A 52 -15.48 -2.63 -27.77
N PHE A 53 -14.46 -1.91 -27.29
CA PHE A 53 -14.47 -1.20 -26.02
C PHE A 53 -14.73 0.28 -26.27
N VAL A 54 -15.98 0.68 -26.08
CA VAL A 54 -16.42 2.06 -26.36
C VAL A 54 -17.25 2.60 -25.20
N PRO A 55 -17.15 3.88 -24.87
CA PRO A 55 -18.01 4.49 -23.87
C PRO A 55 -19.48 4.39 -24.25
N SER A 56 -20.36 4.17 -23.29
CA SER A 56 -21.80 3.99 -23.51
C SER A 56 -22.47 5.16 -24.25
N LYS A 57 -21.91 6.37 -24.17
CA LYS A 57 -22.39 7.56 -24.92
C LYS A 57 -22.32 7.42 -26.42
N PHE A 58 -21.51 6.49 -26.94
CA PHE A 58 -21.37 6.20 -28.38
C PHE A 58 -22.22 5.01 -28.85
N ILE A 59 -23.02 4.42 -27.96
CA ILE A 59 -23.90 3.29 -28.30
C ILE A 59 -25.31 3.82 -28.49
N GLU A 60 -25.81 3.80 -29.74
CA GLU A 60 -27.19 4.14 -30.10
C GLU A 60 -28.15 2.99 -29.78
N LYS A 61 -29.47 3.29 -29.69
CA LYS A 61 -30.50 2.28 -29.36
C LYS A 61 -30.59 1.12 -30.36
N ASP A 62 -30.21 1.35 -31.63
CA ASP A 62 -30.21 0.36 -32.70
C ASP A 62 -28.79 -0.15 -33.05
N PHE A 63 -27.90 -0.17 -32.03
CA PHE A 63 -26.53 -0.60 -32.26
C PHE A 63 -26.45 -2.08 -32.68
N PRO A 64 -25.74 -2.43 -33.76
CA PRO A 64 -25.73 -3.78 -34.34
C PRO A 64 -24.89 -4.80 -33.58
N GLY A 65 -24.45 -4.51 -32.37
CA GLY A 65 -23.64 -5.37 -31.51
C GLY A 65 -24.42 -5.94 -30.34
N HIS A 66 -23.96 -7.07 -29.83
CA HIS A 66 -24.43 -7.61 -28.54
C HIS A 66 -23.59 -7.10 -27.39
N LEU A 67 -24.23 -6.55 -26.37
CA LEU A 67 -23.56 -6.19 -25.14
C LEU A 67 -23.09 -7.49 -24.47
N LEU A 68 -21.78 -7.67 -24.35
CA LEU A 68 -21.22 -8.89 -23.76
C LEU A 68 -21.42 -8.94 -22.23
N LYS A 69 -21.43 -7.78 -21.59
CA LYS A 69 -21.72 -7.64 -20.15
C LYS A 69 -22.15 -6.21 -19.87
N ASP A 70 -23.26 -6.05 -19.17
CA ASP A 70 -23.62 -4.76 -18.58
C ASP A 70 -22.81 -4.66 -17.28
N GLU A 71 -21.64 -4.04 -17.35
CA GLU A 71 -20.79 -3.84 -16.19
C GLU A 71 -21.30 -2.68 -15.35
N SER A 72 -22.40 -2.90 -14.67
CA SER A 72 -22.62 -2.24 -13.40
C SER A 72 -21.57 -2.80 -12.43
N ILE A 73 -20.56 -2.00 -12.12
CA ILE A 73 -19.53 -2.37 -11.14
C ILE A 73 -20.26 -2.66 -9.82
N SER A 74 -20.39 -3.95 -9.49
CA SER A 74 -20.99 -4.36 -8.22
C SER A 74 -20.06 -3.98 -7.07
N PHE A 75 -20.62 -3.49 -5.97
CA PHE A 75 -19.83 -3.23 -4.76
C PHE A 75 -19.02 -4.47 -4.32
N ASP A 76 -19.59 -5.66 -4.51
CA ASP A 76 -18.91 -6.92 -4.19
C ASP A 76 -17.69 -7.16 -5.08
N GLU A 77 -17.76 -6.84 -6.37
CA GLU A 77 -16.61 -6.97 -7.30
C GLU A 77 -15.48 -6.00 -6.94
N VAL A 78 -15.82 -4.80 -6.47
CA VAL A 78 -14.82 -3.81 -6.05
C VAL A 78 -14.15 -4.24 -4.75
N PHE A 79 -14.92 -4.64 -3.72
CA PHE A 79 -14.36 -4.94 -2.41
C PHE A 79 -13.77 -6.36 -2.31
N ALA A 80 -14.34 -7.35 -3.00
CA ALA A 80 -13.88 -8.72 -3.00
C ALA A 80 -12.99 -9.09 -4.21
N GLY A 81 -12.83 -8.18 -5.18
CA GLY A 81 -11.95 -8.36 -6.33
C GLY A 81 -10.51 -8.60 -5.90
N LYS A 82 -9.87 -9.60 -6.50
CA LYS A 82 -8.52 -10.08 -6.12
C LYS A 82 -7.40 -9.42 -6.92
N GLU A 83 -7.73 -8.62 -7.91
CA GLU A 83 -6.77 -8.05 -8.84
C GLU A 83 -6.97 -6.54 -8.97
N TRP A 84 -5.87 -5.79 -8.83
CA TRP A 84 -5.85 -4.34 -8.99
C TRP A 84 -4.94 -3.96 -10.15
N PHE A 85 -5.52 -3.89 -11.34
CA PHE A 85 -4.85 -3.46 -12.56
C PHE A 85 -5.69 -2.41 -13.30
N PRO A 86 -5.73 -1.15 -12.82
CA PRO A 86 -6.57 -0.10 -13.41
C PRO A 86 -6.16 0.27 -14.84
N THR A 87 -4.92 -0.03 -15.21
CA THR A 87 -4.36 0.24 -16.56
C THR A 87 -4.31 -1.01 -17.44
N ALA A 88 -4.86 -2.14 -16.97
CA ALA A 88 -4.86 -3.36 -17.76
C ALA A 88 -5.75 -3.20 -19.02
N THR A 89 -5.26 -3.75 -20.09
CA THR A 89 -5.99 -3.85 -21.37
C THR A 89 -6.14 -5.34 -21.70
N PRO A 90 -7.33 -5.81 -22.10
CA PRO A 90 -8.46 -5.06 -22.64
C PRO A 90 -9.44 -4.50 -21.59
N ALA A 91 -9.46 -5.01 -20.37
CA ALA A 91 -10.39 -4.54 -19.34
C ALA A 91 -9.63 -4.18 -18.04
N PRO A 92 -9.84 -2.98 -17.45
CA PRO A 92 -9.28 -2.61 -16.16
C PRO A 92 -9.92 -3.43 -15.05
N GLN A 93 -9.13 -3.79 -14.05
CA GLN A 93 -9.56 -4.57 -12.89
C GLN A 93 -9.43 -3.72 -11.63
N PHE A 94 -10.50 -3.59 -10.87
CA PHE A 94 -10.61 -2.72 -9.70
C PHE A 94 -10.96 -3.52 -8.44
N GLY A 95 -10.08 -4.44 -8.02
CA GLY A 95 -10.26 -5.18 -6.77
C GLY A 95 -9.51 -4.55 -5.61
N PHE A 96 -10.19 -4.08 -4.55
CA PHE A 96 -9.52 -3.46 -3.39
C PHE A 96 -8.90 -4.47 -2.42
N LEU A 97 -9.28 -5.74 -2.47
CA LEU A 97 -8.80 -6.74 -1.52
C LEU A 97 -7.26 -6.83 -1.44
N PRO A 98 -6.49 -6.84 -2.55
CA PRO A 98 -5.03 -6.85 -2.49
C PRO A 98 -4.44 -5.60 -1.83
N LEU A 99 -5.05 -4.43 -2.01
CA LEU A 99 -4.59 -3.19 -1.39
C LEU A 99 -4.80 -3.22 0.13
N ILE A 100 -5.99 -3.67 0.58
CA ILE A 100 -6.30 -3.79 2.01
C ILE A 100 -5.39 -4.82 2.66
N THR A 101 -5.28 -6.02 2.09
CA THR A 101 -4.41 -7.07 2.65
C THR A 101 -2.94 -6.67 2.61
N GLY A 102 -2.49 -6.03 1.54
CA GLY A 102 -1.12 -5.54 1.41
C GLY A 102 -0.76 -4.51 2.48
N THR A 103 -1.63 -3.52 2.72
CA THR A 103 -1.40 -2.51 3.77
C THR A 103 -1.42 -3.13 5.17
N LEU A 104 -2.32 -4.06 5.45
CA LEU A 104 -2.36 -4.77 6.73
C LEU A 104 -1.08 -5.58 6.97
N TRP A 105 -0.60 -6.32 5.98
CA TRP A 105 0.64 -7.09 6.07
C TRP A 105 1.85 -6.19 6.31
N VAL A 106 2.01 -5.13 5.50
CA VAL A 106 3.14 -4.20 5.63
C VAL A 106 3.12 -3.52 7.01
N SER A 107 1.96 -3.07 7.48
CA SER A 107 1.81 -2.43 8.80
C SER A 107 2.10 -3.41 9.93
N PHE A 108 1.61 -4.64 9.85
CA PHE A 108 1.86 -5.67 10.84
C PHE A 108 3.35 -5.96 11.01
N PHE A 109 4.07 -6.19 9.92
CA PHE A 109 5.50 -6.45 9.97
C PHE A 109 6.30 -5.21 10.38
N ALA A 110 5.87 -4.01 9.98
CA ALA A 110 6.50 -2.77 10.42
C ALA A 110 6.44 -2.62 11.95
N ILE A 111 5.28 -2.86 12.55
CA ILE A 111 5.10 -2.83 14.00
C ILE A 111 5.90 -3.95 14.67
N LEU A 112 5.87 -5.16 14.11
CA LEU A 112 6.61 -6.31 14.63
C LEU A 112 8.13 -6.05 14.69
N PHE A 113 8.68 -5.32 13.73
CA PHE A 113 10.08 -4.90 13.75
C PHE A 113 10.32 -3.68 14.64
N ALA A 114 9.47 -2.65 14.55
CA ALA A 114 9.69 -1.39 15.25
C ALA A 114 9.53 -1.51 16.77
N LEU A 115 8.53 -2.26 17.25
CA LEU A 115 8.24 -2.34 18.68
C LEU A 115 9.40 -2.94 19.52
N PRO A 116 9.99 -4.10 19.18
CA PRO A 116 11.05 -4.66 20.00
C PRO A 116 12.27 -3.75 20.07
N PHE A 117 12.68 -3.16 18.95
CA PHE A 117 13.82 -2.24 18.91
C PHE A 117 13.51 -0.91 19.59
N GLY A 118 12.36 -0.31 19.31
CA GLY A 118 11.93 0.96 19.90
C GLY A 118 11.78 0.87 21.42
N LEU A 119 11.10 -0.16 21.91
CA LEU A 119 10.96 -0.38 23.35
C LEU A 119 12.29 -0.68 24.04
N SER A 120 13.19 -1.45 23.43
CA SER A 120 14.51 -1.74 23.98
C SER A 120 15.33 -0.46 24.15
N VAL A 121 15.33 0.43 23.16
CA VAL A 121 16.00 1.73 23.23
C VAL A 121 15.33 2.63 24.26
N ALA A 122 14.00 2.67 24.35
CA ALA A 122 13.26 3.46 25.32
C ALA A 122 13.57 3.00 26.76
N VAL A 123 13.58 1.69 27.03
CA VAL A 123 13.98 1.13 28.33
C VAL A 123 15.43 1.50 28.67
N TYR A 124 16.33 1.36 27.70
CA TYR A 124 17.72 1.75 27.90
C TYR A 124 17.84 3.23 28.27
N MET A 125 17.17 4.11 27.54
CA MET A 125 17.21 5.55 27.77
C MET A 125 16.55 5.97 29.08
N SER A 126 15.45 5.31 29.48
CA SER A 126 14.71 5.70 30.68
C SER A 126 15.36 5.18 31.96
N GLU A 127 15.92 3.94 31.96
CA GLU A 127 16.30 3.22 33.19
C GLU A 127 17.80 2.93 33.32
N VAL A 128 18.54 2.87 32.20
CA VAL A 128 19.93 2.39 32.19
C VAL A 128 20.92 3.48 31.86
N ALA A 129 20.58 4.33 30.87
CA ALA A 129 21.47 5.34 30.33
C ALA A 129 21.85 6.41 31.41
N ASP A 130 23.12 6.74 31.47
CA ASP A 130 23.61 7.87 32.25
C ASP A 130 23.18 9.21 31.65
N HIS A 131 23.32 10.29 32.41
CA HIS A 131 22.90 11.62 31.96
C HIS A 131 23.59 12.07 30.67
N ARG A 132 24.86 11.73 30.46
CA ARG A 132 25.63 12.13 29.27
C ARG A 132 25.13 11.42 28.04
N THR A 133 24.94 10.12 28.10
CA THR A 133 24.43 9.30 27.01
C THR A 133 23.03 9.74 26.59
N ARG A 134 22.15 9.99 27.58
CA ARG A 134 20.80 10.50 27.31
C ARG A 134 20.82 11.87 26.65
N SER A 135 21.64 12.81 27.16
CA SER A 135 21.77 14.17 26.59
C SER A 135 22.28 14.17 25.16
N PHE A 136 22.99 13.13 24.75
CA PHE A 136 23.43 12.97 23.36
C PHE A 136 22.37 12.24 22.48
N LEU A 137 21.79 11.14 22.99
CA LEU A 137 20.85 10.32 22.20
C LEU A 137 19.52 11.03 21.98
N LYS A 138 19.00 11.77 22.97
CA LYS A 138 17.69 12.42 22.85
C LYS A 138 17.61 13.39 21.68
N PRO A 139 18.54 14.36 21.50
CA PRO A 139 18.55 15.22 20.34
C PRO A 139 18.69 14.46 19.00
N VAL A 140 19.47 13.37 18.97
CA VAL A 140 19.62 12.57 17.76
C VAL A 140 18.29 11.93 17.36
N ILE A 141 17.53 11.37 18.31
CA ILE A 141 16.21 10.79 18.06
C ILE A 141 15.22 11.86 17.63
N GLU A 142 15.24 13.02 18.28
CA GLU A 142 14.39 14.16 17.90
C GLU A 142 14.71 14.68 16.48
N LEU A 143 15.99 14.74 16.08
CA LEU A 143 16.38 15.05 14.72
C LEU A 143 15.88 14.03 13.71
N LEU A 144 15.95 12.73 14.04
CA LEU A 144 15.41 11.67 13.19
C LEU A 144 13.89 11.81 13.02
N SER A 145 13.16 12.17 14.08
CA SER A 145 11.71 12.38 13.97
C SER A 145 11.33 13.60 13.11
N GLY A 146 12.25 14.56 12.94
CA GLY A 146 12.07 15.72 12.08
C GLY A 146 12.32 15.48 10.60
N ILE A 147 12.83 14.31 10.22
CA ILE A 147 13.10 13.98 8.80
C ILE A 147 11.77 13.74 8.07
N PRO A 148 11.51 14.42 6.93
CA PRO A 148 10.32 14.19 6.12
C PRO A 148 10.22 12.72 5.66
N SER A 149 9.00 12.14 5.68
CA SER A 149 8.74 10.75 5.27
C SER A 149 9.22 10.42 3.85
N VAL A 150 9.21 11.41 2.96
CA VAL A 150 9.71 11.27 1.57
C VAL A 150 11.20 10.90 1.55
N VAL A 151 12.00 11.45 2.47
CA VAL A 151 13.44 11.13 2.57
C VAL A 151 13.64 9.68 2.99
N TYR A 152 12.84 9.18 3.95
CA TYR A 152 12.85 7.77 4.34
C TYR A 152 12.43 6.86 3.17
N GLY A 153 11.41 7.25 2.40
CA GLY A 153 11.00 6.50 1.21
C GLY A 153 12.10 6.44 0.15
N PHE A 154 12.76 7.56 -0.12
CA PHE A 154 13.89 7.62 -1.07
C PHE A 154 15.10 6.78 -0.59
N PHE A 155 15.45 6.87 0.69
CA PHE A 155 16.47 6.00 1.30
C PHE A 155 16.08 4.52 1.16
N GLY A 156 14.82 4.20 1.37
CA GLY A 156 14.28 2.86 1.18
C GLY A 156 14.52 2.33 -0.22
N LEU A 157 14.19 3.12 -1.24
CA LEU A 157 14.37 2.75 -2.64
C LEU A 157 15.86 2.56 -3.02
N ILE A 158 16.74 3.43 -2.55
CA ILE A 158 18.16 3.40 -2.96
C ILE A 158 18.98 2.40 -2.14
N VAL A 159 18.65 2.18 -0.87
CA VAL A 159 19.47 1.37 0.04
C VAL A 159 18.78 0.06 0.42
N ILE A 160 17.55 0.13 0.94
CA ILE A 160 16.88 -1.06 1.50
C ILE A 160 16.43 -2.02 0.39
N VAL A 161 15.85 -1.52 -0.69
CA VAL A 161 15.38 -2.34 -1.82
C VAL A 161 16.52 -3.12 -2.46
N PRO A 162 17.66 -2.51 -2.87
CA PRO A 162 18.79 -3.26 -3.41
C PRO A 162 19.43 -4.22 -2.40
N LEU A 163 19.46 -3.85 -1.11
CA LEU A 163 19.97 -4.71 -0.06
C LEU A 163 19.15 -5.99 0.06
N ILE A 164 17.81 -5.87 0.11
CA ILE A 164 16.90 -7.01 0.17
C ILE A 164 17.01 -7.86 -1.08
N GLN A 165 17.02 -7.24 -2.25
CA GLN A 165 17.19 -7.93 -3.52
C GLN A 165 18.47 -8.80 -3.53
N LYS A 166 19.58 -8.24 -3.06
CA LYS A 166 20.88 -8.94 -3.00
C LYS A 166 20.92 -10.03 -1.93
N VAL A 167 20.40 -9.75 -0.73
CA VAL A 167 20.44 -10.71 0.40
C VAL A 167 19.57 -11.93 0.14
N PHE A 168 18.37 -11.73 -0.42
CA PHE A 168 17.41 -12.80 -0.70
C PHE A 168 17.48 -13.33 -2.13
N ASN A 169 18.39 -12.78 -2.96
CA ASN A 169 18.57 -13.13 -4.37
C ASN A 169 17.25 -13.11 -5.16
N LEU A 170 16.49 -12.03 -4.96
CA LEU A 170 15.16 -11.84 -5.58
C LEU A 170 15.31 -11.19 -6.97
N PRO A 171 14.41 -11.48 -7.92
CA PRO A 171 14.39 -10.80 -9.21
C PRO A 171 14.04 -9.31 -9.09
N VAL A 172 13.22 -8.94 -8.08
CA VAL A 172 12.80 -7.56 -7.77
C VAL A 172 12.93 -7.34 -6.27
N GLY A 173 13.52 -6.22 -5.86
CA GLY A 173 13.70 -5.87 -4.44
C GLY A 173 12.54 -5.08 -3.83
N GLU A 174 11.62 -4.57 -4.65
CA GLU A 174 10.42 -3.84 -4.24
C GLU A 174 9.38 -4.82 -3.67
N THR A 175 9.55 -5.18 -2.42
CA THR A 175 8.72 -6.16 -1.72
C THR A 175 8.00 -5.53 -0.52
N GLY A 176 6.93 -6.17 -0.04
CA GLY A 176 6.27 -5.78 1.20
C GLY A 176 7.22 -5.79 2.41
N LEU A 177 8.25 -6.65 2.40
CA LEU A 177 9.29 -6.67 3.42
C LEU A 177 10.13 -5.37 3.39
N ALA A 178 10.52 -4.89 2.21
CA ALA A 178 11.24 -3.63 2.06
C ALA A 178 10.41 -2.45 2.61
N GLY A 179 9.14 -2.37 2.21
CA GLY A 179 8.20 -1.38 2.73
C GLY A 179 8.05 -1.45 4.25
N SER A 180 7.93 -2.66 4.82
CA SER A 180 7.81 -2.87 6.27
C SER A 180 9.04 -2.39 7.03
N ILE A 181 10.25 -2.65 6.53
CA ILE A 181 11.50 -2.20 7.17
C ILE A 181 11.61 -0.67 7.12
N VAL A 182 11.32 -0.05 5.98
CA VAL A 182 11.34 1.42 5.85
C VAL A 182 10.33 2.07 6.80
N LEU A 183 9.12 1.53 6.85
CA LEU A 183 8.06 2.01 7.73
C LEU A 183 8.43 1.80 9.21
N ALA A 184 9.08 0.67 9.56
CA ALA A 184 9.60 0.43 10.90
C ALA A 184 10.64 1.47 11.31
N ILE A 185 11.62 1.75 10.44
CA ILE A 185 12.66 2.76 10.70
C ILE A 185 12.04 4.14 10.91
N MET A 186 11.04 4.51 10.12
CA MET A 186 10.31 5.77 10.24
C MET A 186 9.53 5.88 11.57
N ALA A 187 8.98 4.77 12.07
CA ALA A 187 8.22 4.73 13.31
C ALA A 187 9.10 4.71 14.58
N LEU A 188 10.37 4.25 14.48
CA LEU A 188 11.28 4.11 15.62
C LEU A 188 11.40 5.37 16.47
N PRO A 189 11.67 6.57 15.94
CA PRO A 189 11.84 7.77 16.76
C PRO A 189 10.61 8.08 17.61
N THR A 190 9.42 7.96 17.03
CA THR A 190 8.15 8.20 17.71
C THR A 190 7.92 7.17 18.82
N ILE A 191 8.12 5.88 18.53
CA ILE A 191 7.96 4.80 19.51
C ILE A 191 8.93 4.99 20.68
N ILE A 192 10.19 5.34 20.41
CA ILE A 192 11.21 5.56 21.44
C ILE A 192 10.80 6.72 22.33
N THR A 193 10.44 7.88 21.75
CA THR A 193 10.12 9.08 22.52
C THR A 193 8.88 8.90 23.39
N VAL A 194 7.79 8.39 22.82
CA VAL A 194 6.54 8.16 23.55
C VAL A 194 6.75 7.12 24.67
N SER A 195 7.48 6.04 24.37
CA SER A 195 7.74 4.99 25.35
C SER A 195 8.68 5.47 26.48
N GLU A 196 9.74 6.23 26.16
CA GLU A 196 10.63 6.84 27.17
C GLU A 196 9.85 7.75 28.10
N ASP A 197 9.03 8.66 27.56
CA ASP A 197 8.25 9.60 28.35
C ASP A 197 7.21 8.87 29.23
N ALA A 198 6.53 7.86 28.70
CA ALA A 198 5.62 7.02 29.46
C ALA A 198 6.31 6.31 30.64
N MET A 199 7.50 5.73 30.41
CA MET A 199 8.28 5.07 31.48
C MET A 199 8.79 6.07 32.52
N ARG A 200 9.18 7.27 32.12
CA ARG A 200 9.64 8.32 33.06
C ARG A 200 8.53 8.82 33.94
N ASN A 201 7.29 8.78 33.54
CA ASN A 201 6.13 9.17 34.32
C ASN A 201 5.84 8.17 35.48
N CYS A 202 6.48 6.99 35.49
CA CYS A 202 6.37 6.07 36.63
C CYS A 202 6.93 6.70 37.90
N PRO A 203 6.13 6.82 39.00
CA PRO A 203 6.55 7.45 40.25
C PRO A 203 7.78 6.78 40.84
N ARG A 204 8.72 7.60 41.33
CA ARG A 204 9.93 7.09 42.02
C ARG A 204 9.61 6.21 43.24
N ALA A 205 8.56 6.55 43.97
CA ALA A 205 8.09 5.76 45.12
C ALA A 205 7.77 4.31 44.78
N MET A 206 7.21 4.04 43.57
CA MET A 206 6.92 2.68 43.13
C MET A 206 8.20 1.89 42.84
N ARG A 207 9.20 2.54 42.26
CA ARG A 207 10.52 1.93 41.99
C ARG A 207 11.27 1.62 43.30
N GLU A 208 11.30 2.57 44.22
CA GLU A 208 11.92 2.42 45.52
C GLU A 208 11.24 1.35 46.37
N ALA A 209 9.91 1.30 46.37
CA ALA A 209 9.16 0.24 47.05
C ALA A 209 9.49 -1.16 46.52
N SER A 210 9.60 -1.31 45.20
CA SER A 210 10.00 -2.57 44.55
C SER A 210 11.42 -3.00 44.98
N LEU A 211 12.37 -2.06 44.98
CA LEU A 211 13.74 -2.32 45.40
C LEU A 211 13.81 -2.64 46.90
N ALA A 212 13.01 -1.96 47.76
CA ALA A 212 12.94 -2.24 49.19
C ALA A 212 12.39 -3.64 49.50
N LEU A 213 11.54 -4.19 48.63
CA LEU A 213 11.08 -5.59 48.72
C LEU A 213 12.11 -6.61 48.22
N GLY A 214 13.32 -6.17 47.87
CA GLY A 214 14.41 -7.04 47.43
C GLY A 214 14.41 -7.36 45.93
N ALA A 215 13.59 -6.68 45.12
CA ALA A 215 13.63 -6.85 43.66
C ALA A 215 14.92 -6.29 43.07
N THR A 216 15.47 -6.96 42.04
CA THR A 216 16.59 -6.41 41.27
C THR A 216 16.12 -5.27 40.36
N ARG A 217 17.04 -4.45 39.83
CA ARG A 217 16.72 -3.37 38.89
C ARG A 217 15.94 -3.90 37.67
N TRP A 218 16.35 -5.04 37.11
CA TRP A 218 15.65 -5.66 35.99
C TRP A 218 14.24 -6.14 36.34
N GLN A 219 14.07 -6.69 37.53
CA GLN A 219 12.74 -7.08 38.02
C GLN A 219 11.83 -5.87 38.20
N THR A 220 12.38 -4.76 38.74
CA THR A 220 11.63 -3.49 38.87
C THR A 220 11.22 -2.95 37.50
N ILE A 221 12.10 -2.93 36.49
CA ILE A 221 11.78 -2.50 35.16
C ILE A 221 10.65 -3.35 34.56
N TYR A 222 10.81 -4.67 34.54
CA TYR A 222 9.88 -5.58 33.90
C TYR A 222 8.53 -5.73 34.61
N LYS A 223 8.55 -5.73 35.98
CA LYS A 223 7.33 -5.98 36.77
C LYS A 223 6.61 -4.73 37.26
N VAL A 224 7.26 -3.57 37.26
CA VAL A 224 6.68 -2.32 37.75
C VAL A 224 6.65 -1.24 36.69
N VAL A 225 7.80 -0.89 36.12
CA VAL A 225 7.87 0.27 35.18
C VAL A 225 7.15 0.00 33.88
N ILE A 226 7.45 -1.12 33.23
CA ILE A 226 6.80 -1.46 31.94
C ILE A 226 5.28 -1.62 32.09
N PRO A 227 4.74 -2.42 33.03
CA PRO A 227 3.29 -2.55 33.20
C PRO A 227 2.61 -1.23 33.55
N PHE A 228 3.22 -0.37 34.35
CA PHE A 228 2.69 0.97 34.64
C PHE A 228 2.60 1.83 33.41
N SER A 229 3.59 1.73 32.54
CA SER A 229 3.73 2.59 31.36
C SER A 229 2.92 2.10 30.15
N ILE A 230 2.36 0.90 30.18
CA ILE A 230 1.62 0.33 29.03
C ILE A 230 0.50 1.27 28.55
N SER A 231 -0.26 1.88 29.45
CA SER A 231 -1.33 2.81 29.09
C SER A 231 -0.82 4.05 28.33
N GLY A 232 0.38 4.54 28.68
CA GLY A 232 1.01 5.66 28.00
C GLY A 232 1.74 5.26 26.72
N ILE A 233 2.15 3.99 26.60
CA ILE A 233 2.78 3.47 25.36
C ILE A 233 1.75 3.18 24.29
N THR A 234 0.53 2.81 24.68
CA THR A 234 -0.55 2.42 23.75
C THR A 234 -1.50 3.57 23.38
N SER A 235 -1.37 4.71 24.03
CA SER A 235 -2.12 5.94 23.70
C SER A 235 -1.47 6.72 22.56
#